data_b2ab3f0050bd4d2e06b5cbefbf90dfaa
#
_entry.id   b2ab3f0050bd4d2e06b5cbefbf90dfaa
#
_cell.length_a   1.000
_cell.length_b   1.000
_cell.length_c   1.000
_cell.angle_alpha   90.00
_cell.angle_beta   90.00
_cell.angle_gamma   90.00
#
_symmetry.space_group_name_H-M   'P 1'
#
loop_
_entity.id
_entity.type
_entity.pdbx_description
1 polymer ?
#
loop_
_entity_poly.entity_id
_entity_poly.type
_entity_poly.pdbx_seq_one_letter_code
_entity_poly.pdbx_strand_id
1 'polypeptide(L)'
;MRILELFSGTHSVGKVAKELGYEVLSLDMDGNADINIDILDWDYKQYPVGYFDIVWASPPCNTFSNLRRSWIGRKLKYFGDVIVTAEMLDNDMMQVGVPILRKTEEIINYFNPDLYFMENPKTGKMKDFVTRPFYDVDYCAYGF
;
A
#
# COMPACT_ATOMS: atom_id res chain seq x y z
N MET A 1 19.57 7.66 8.67
CA MET A 1 18.21 7.94 8.18
C MET A 1 17.27 6.88 8.72
N ARG A 2 16.04 7.26 9.02
CA ARG A 2 14.96 6.35 9.44
C ARG A 2 13.95 6.19 8.33
N ILE A 3 13.63 4.95 8.03
CA ILE A 3 12.68 4.58 6.98
C ILE A 3 11.47 3.91 7.60
N LEU A 4 10.28 4.33 7.19
CA LEU A 4 9.03 3.63 7.43
C LEU A 4 8.67 2.83 6.19
N GLU A 5 8.56 1.50 6.32
CA GLU A 5 8.13 0.60 5.25
C GLU A 5 6.71 0.12 5.55
N LEU A 6 5.73 0.67 4.86
CA LEU A 6 4.32 0.28 4.97
C LEU A 6 4.00 -0.81 3.95
N PHE A 7 3.24 -1.82 4.38
CA PHE A 7 2.91 -3.03 3.59
C PHE A 7 4.18 -3.78 3.19
N SER A 8 5.00 -4.08 4.20
CA SER A 8 6.38 -4.55 4.02
C SER A 8 6.50 -5.93 3.35
N GLY A 9 5.48 -6.78 3.43
CA GLY A 9 5.45 -8.10 2.79
C GLY A 9 6.72 -8.89 3.02
N THR A 10 7.52 -9.07 1.97
CA THR A 10 8.81 -9.77 2.01
C THR A 10 9.99 -8.91 2.47
N HIS A 11 9.75 -7.68 2.87
CA HIS A 11 10.76 -6.68 3.28
C HIS A 11 11.80 -6.35 2.19
N SER A 12 11.37 -6.31 0.93
CA SER A 12 12.31 -6.09 -0.19
C SER A 12 13.04 -4.76 -0.08
N VAL A 13 12.35 -3.69 0.31
CA VAL A 13 12.94 -2.37 0.49
C VAL A 13 13.68 -2.28 1.83
N GLY A 14 13.07 -2.77 2.90
CA GLY A 14 13.66 -2.73 4.25
C GLY A 14 14.99 -3.50 4.34
N LYS A 15 15.15 -4.63 3.64
CA LYS A 15 16.43 -5.36 3.59
C LYS A 15 17.53 -4.51 2.97
N VAL A 16 17.28 -3.94 1.80
CA VAL A 16 18.27 -3.08 1.12
C VAL A 16 18.58 -1.84 1.96
N ALA A 17 17.57 -1.24 2.56
CA ALA A 17 17.76 -0.08 3.43
C ALA A 17 18.64 -0.40 4.64
N LYS A 18 18.44 -1.56 5.28
CA LYS A 18 19.29 -2.04 6.40
C LYS A 18 20.73 -2.30 5.96
N GLU A 19 20.94 -2.88 4.77
CA GLU A 19 22.28 -3.08 4.18
C GLU A 19 23.00 -1.74 3.92
N LEU A 20 22.25 -0.69 3.61
CA LEU A 20 22.77 0.68 3.47
C LEU A 20 22.98 1.39 4.80
N GLY A 21 22.72 0.75 5.93
CA GLY A 21 22.91 1.29 7.27
C GLY A 21 21.78 2.19 7.76
N TYR A 22 20.58 2.10 7.19
CA TYR A 22 19.42 2.84 7.64
C TYR A 22 18.65 2.09 8.73
N GLU A 23 18.02 2.83 9.63
CA GLU A 23 17.05 2.30 10.58
C GLU A 23 15.71 2.10 9.85
N VAL A 24 15.13 0.91 9.92
CA VAL A 24 13.86 0.58 9.26
C VAL A 24 12.85 0.13 10.28
N LEU A 25 11.68 0.76 10.25
CA LEU A 25 10.49 0.30 10.93
C LEU A 25 9.49 -0.20 9.87
N SER A 26 9.12 -1.46 9.96
CA SER A 26 8.21 -2.10 9.01
C SER A 26 6.83 -2.32 9.61
N LEU A 27 5.78 -2.13 8.81
CA LEU A 27 4.39 -2.39 9.16
C LEU A 27 3.72 -3.27 8.10
N ASP A 28 3.06 -4.33 8.57
CA ASP A 28 2.21 -5.20 7.76
C ASP A 28 1.20 -5.92 8.65
N MET A 29 0.13 -6.43 8.09
CA MET A 29 -0.82 -7.33 8.78
C MET A 29 -0.22 -8.73 8.96
N ASP A 30 0.64 -9.17 8.05
CA ASP A 30 1.25 -10.49 8.04
C ASP A 30 2.52 -10.53 8.90
N GLY A 31 2.56 -11.47 9.82
CA GLY A 31 3.36 -11.67 11.01
C GLY A 31 4.89 -11.52 10.99
N ASN A 32 5.52 -10.92 9.98
CA ASN A 32 6.98 -10.75 9.91
C ASN A 32 7.44 -9.28 10.03
N ALA A 33 6.52 -8.33 10.12
CA ALA A 33 6.85 -6.93 10.28
C ALA A 33 7.18 -6.59 11.73
N ASP A 34 7.87 -5.47 11.96
CA ASP A 34 8.13 -4.96 13.30
C ASP A 34 6.83 -4.58 14.02
N ILE A 35 5.85 -4.07 13.25
CA ILE A 35 4.49 -3.76 13.70
C ILE A 35 3.51 -4.60 12.89
N ASN A 36 2.83 -5.54 13.55
CA ASN A 36 1.84 -6.42 12.94
C ASN A 36 0.43 -5.94 13.26
N ILE A 37 -0.11 -5.05 12.43
CA ILE A 37 -1.43 -4.45 12.60
C ILE A 37 -2.02 -4.03 11.26
N ASP A 38 -3.36 -3.95 11.19
CA ASP A 38 -4.02 -3.27 10.07
C ASP A 38 -3.64 -1.78 10.10
N ILE A 39 -3.25 -1.25 8.95
CA ILE A 39 -2.88 0.17 8.82
C ILE A 39 -4.01 1.11 9.25
N LEU A 40 -5.26 0.69 9.11
CA LEU A 40 -6.43 1.46 9.54
C LEU A 40 -6.49 1.63 11.05
N ASP A 41 -5.96 0.67 11.81
CA ASP A 41 -5.97 0.63 13.26
C ASP A 41 -4.65 1.13 13.88
N TRP A 42 -3.64 1.40 13.05
CA TRP A 42 -2.34 1.84 13.55
C TRP A 42 -2.38 3.26 14.13
N ASP A 43 -2.00 3.39 15.41
CA ASP A 43 -1.74 4.68 16.04
C ASP A 43 -0.34 5.18 15.68
N TYR A 44 -0.21 5.74 14.47
CA TYR A 44 1.06 6.31 13.99
C TYR A 44 1.47 7.59 14.74
N LYS A 45 0.52 8.27 15.41
CA LYS A 45 0.78 9.53 16.14
C LYS A 45 1.59 9.33 17.41
N GLN A 46 1.86 8.10 17.84
CA GLN A 46 2.84 7.79 18.88
C GLN A 46 4.27 8.21 18.47
N TYR A 47 4.54 8.39 17.18
CA TYR A 47 5.79 8.94 16.66
C TYR A 47 5.59 10.41 16.27
N PRO A 48 6.56 11.32 16.56
CA PRO A 48 6.41 12.73 16.21
C PRO A 48 6.49 12.98 14.70
N VAL A 49 5.96 14.12 14.26
CA VAL A 49 6.15 14.63 12.89
C VAL A 49 7.64 14.72 12.58
N GLY A 50 8.05 14.33 11.38
CA GLY A 50 9.47 14.31 10.96
C GLY A 50 10.29 13.17 11.58
N TYR A 51 9.66 12.18 12.22
CA TYR A 51 10.39 11.05 12.79
C TYR A 51 11.04 10.16 11.73
N PHE A 52 10.42 10.00 10.59
CA PHE A 52 10.94 9.25 9.46
C PHE A 52 11.41 10.19 8.35
N ASP A 53 12.62 9.95 7.86
CA ASP A 53 13.21 10.70 6.74
C ASP A 53 12.61 10.23 5.41
N ILE A 54 12.30 8.94 5.32
CA ILE A 54 11.75 8.30 4.12
C ILE A 54 10.52 7.45 4.51
N VAL A 55 9.47 7.54 3.69
CA VAL A 55 8.33 6.60 3.77
C VAL A 55 8.21 5.84 2.44
N TRP A 56 8.27 4.52 2.52
CA TRP A 56 7.95 3.62 1.42
C TRP A 56 6.61 2.94 1.70
N ALA A 57 5.71 2.94 0.73
CA ALA A 57 4.41 2.29 0.84
C ALA A 57 4.07 1.52 -0.45
N SER A 58 3.64 0.26 -0.30
CA SER A 58 3.11 -0.55 -1.39
C SER A 58 1.68 -1.02 -1.06
N PRO A 59 0.69 -0.11 -1.10
CA PRO A 59 -0.68 -0.45 -0.72
C PRO A 59 -1.24 -1.60 -1.57
N PRO A 60 -2.06 -2.51 -1.00
CA PRO A 60 -2.62 -3.63 -1.73
C PRO A 60 -3.35 -3.20 -3.01
N CYS A 61 -2.89 -3.70 -4.15
CA CYS A 61 -3.46 -3.38 -5.47
C CYS A 61 -4.68 -4.23 -5.84
N ASN A 62 -4.97 -5.28 -5.08
CA ASN A 62 -5.96 -6.30 -5.45
C ASN A 62 -7.36 -5.70 -5.67
N THR A 63 -7.85 -4.81 -4.80
CA THR A 63 -9.18 -4.18 -4.94
C THR A 63 -9.26 -3.23 -6.14
N PHE A 64 -8.14 -2.67 -6.58
CA PHE A 64 -8.04 -1.77 -7.73
C PHE A 64 -7.74 -2.46 -9.05
N SER A 65 -7.43 -3.77 -9.02
CA SER A 65 -7.02 -4.51 -10.20
C SER A 65 -8.15 -4.72 -11.21
N ASN A 66 -7.90 -4.35 -12.46
CA ASN A 66 -8.83 -4.60 -13.56
C ASN A 66 -9.01 -6.11 -13.85
N LEU A 67 -8.05 -6.96 -13.46
CA LEU A 67 -8.16 -8.41 -13.62
C LEU A 67 -9.32 -9.00 -12.82
N ARG A 68 -9.75 -8.35 -11.73
CA ARG A 68 -10.92 -8.79 -10.95
C ARG A 68 -12.22 -8.81 -11.77
N ARG A 69 -12.31 -8.05 -12.85
CA ARG A 69 -13.50 -8.09 -13.72
C ARG A 69 -13.74 -9.46 -14.35
N SER A 70 -12.70 -10.29 -14.47
CA SER A 70 -12.84 -11.71 -14.86
C SER A 70 -13.60 -12.57 -13.84
N TRP A 71 -13.83 -12.07 -12.63
CA TRP A 71 -14.59 -12.74 -11.57
C TRP A 71 -16.11 -12.58 -11.71
N ILE A 72 -16.54 -11.58 -12.48
CA ILE A 72 -17.97 -11.33 -12.72
C ILE A 72 -18.63 -12.61 -13.29
N GLY A 73 -19.75 -13.00 -12.69
CA GLY A 73 -20.47 -14.21 -13.04
C GLY A 73 -19.97 -15.48 -12.36
N ARG A 74 -18.89 -15.42 -11.56
CA ARG A 74 -18.35 -16.55 -10.80
C ARG A 74 -18.80 -16.49 -9.34
N LYS A 75 -18.91 -17.66 -8.69
CA LYS A 75 -19.08 -17.76 -7.24
C LYS A 75 -17.70 -17.76 -6.58
N LEU A 76 -17.46 -16.83 -5.67
CA LEU A 76 -16.20 -16.73 -4.94
C LEU A 76 -16.46 -16.69 -3.44
N LYS A 77 -15.71 -17.49 -2.68
CA LYS A 77 -15.76 -17.54 -1.23
C LYS A 77 -15.52 -16.18 -0.57
N TYR A 78 -14.64 -15.38 -1.15
CA TYR A 78 -14.35 -14.02 -0.71
C TYR A 78 -15.61 -13.14 -0.61
N PHE A 79 -16.58 -13.35 -1.49
CA PHE A 79 -17.88 -12.64 -1.52
C PHE A 79 -19.02 -13.44 -0.91
N GLY A 80 -18.74 -14.47 -0.09
CA GLY A 80 -19.77 -15.28 0.57
C GLY A 80 -20.44 -16.31 -0.34
N ASP A 81 -19.71 -16.84 -1.33
CA ASP A 81 -20.20 -17.85 -2.28
C ASP A 81 -21.40 -17.42 -3.15
N VAL A 82 -21.57 -16.10 -3.33
CA VAL A 82 -22.57 -15.54 -4.25
C VAL A 82 -21.94 -15.24 -5.62
N ILE A 83 -22.80 -15.04 -6.64
CA ILE A 83 -22.33 -14.65 -7.97
C ILE A 83 -21.81 -13.22 -7.91
N VAL A 84 -20.55 -13.03 -8.27
CA VAL A 84 -19.87 -11.72 -8.26
C VAL A 84 -20.46 -10.83 -9.35
N THR A 85 -20.78 -9.60 -8.99
CA THR A 85 -21.24 -8.54 -9.90
C THR A 85 -20.22 -7.43 -10.02
N ALA A 86 -20.34 -6.61 -11.06
CA ALA A 86 -19.50 -5.42 -11.20
C ALA A 86 -19.67 -4.46 -10.02
N GLU A 87 -20.89 -4.26 -9.54
CA GLU A 87 -21.23 -3.41 -8.39
C GLU A 87 -20.54 -3.91 -7.11
N MET A 88 -20.51 -5.21 -6.88
CA MET A 88 -19.81 -5.80 -5.72
C MET A 88 -18.31 -5.49 -5.78
N LEU A 89 -17.68 -5.56 -6.95
CA LEU A 89 -16.26 -5.24 -7.12
C LEU A 89 -15.98 -3.74 -6.88
N ASP A 90 -16.84 -2.87 -7.40
CA ASP A 90 -16.70 -1.43 -7.22
C ASP A 90 -16.95 -1.05 -5.75
N ASN A 91 -17.93 -1.67 -5.09
CA ASN A 91 -18.19 -1.47 -3.67
C ASN A 91 -17.03 -1.95 -2.78
N ASP A 92 -16.44 -3.11 -3.06
CA ASP A 92 -15.27 -3.64 -2.34
C ASP A 92 -14.06 -2.71 -2.50
N MET A 93 -13.83 -2.17 -3.69
CA MET A 93 -12.80 -1.15 -3.91
C MET A 93 -13.05 0.11 -3.05
N MET A 94 -14.28 0.59 -3.01
CA MET A 94 -14.63 1.80 -2.24
C MET A 94 -14.61 1.59 -0.73
N GLN A 95 -14.98 0.41 -0.24
CA GLN A 95 -15.07 0.11 1.19
C GLN A 95 -13.78 -0.43 1.79
N VAL A 96 -12.90 -1.01 0.98
CA VAL A 96 -11.63 -1.63 1.43
C VAL A 96 -10.44 -0.89 0.85
N GLY A 97 -10.33 -0.80 -0.47
CA GLY A 97 -9.13 -0.26 -1.13
C GLY A 97 -8.93 1.23 -0.88
N VAL A 98 -9.98 2.01 -1.10
CA VAL A 98 -9.90 3.49 -0.95
C VAL A 98 -9.59 3.91 0.49
N PRO A 99 -10.20 3.35 1.55
CA PRO A 99 -9.81 3.67 2.93
C PRO A 99 -8.33 3.41 3.23
N ILE A 100 -7.78 2.28 2.78
CA ILE A 100 -6.36 1.94 2.95
C ILE A 100 -5.47 2.97 2.24
N LEU A 101 -5.80 3.34 0.99
CA LEU A 101 -5.09 4.36 0.25
C LEU A 101 -5.12 5.72 0.98
N ARG A 102 -6.31 6.15 1.44
CA ARG A 102 -6.45 7.41 2.19
C ARG A 102 -5.66 7.42 3.48
N LYS A 103 -5.67 6.31 4.21
CA LYS A 103 -4.86 6.16 5.43
C LYS A 103 -3.37 6.24 5.14
N THR A 104 -2.92 5.63 4.04
CA THR A 104 -1.53 5.72 3.59
C THR A 104 -1.13 7.17 3.30
N GLU A 105 -1.95 7.90 2.54
CA GLU A 105 -1.71 9.31 2.25
C GLU A 105 -1.74 10.19 3.53
N GLU A 106 -2.65 9.90 4.47
CA GLU A 106 -2.74 10.56 5.78
C GLU A 106 -1.44 10.39 6.58
N ILE A 107 -0.91 9.17 6.65
CA ILE A 107 0.35 8.85 7.34
C ILE A 107 1.54 9.58 6.72
N ILE A 108 1.65 9.55 5.38
CA ILE A 108 2.70 10.28 4.66
C ILE A 108 2.61 11.78 4.93
N ASN A 109 1.38 12.35 4.92
CA ASN A 109 1.17 13.76 5.21
C ASN A 109 1.55 14.12 6.66
N TYR A 110 1.22 13.25 7.62
CA TYR A 110 1.52 13.49 9.02
C TYR A 110 3.02 13.49 9.28
N PHE A 111 3.75 12.49 8.79
CA PHE A 111 5.20 12.41 9.02
C PHE A 111 5.97 13.45 8.23
N ASN A 112 5.43 13.93 7.11
CA ASN A 112 6.07 14.92 6.25
C ASN A 112 7.55 14.58 5.97
N PRO A 113 7.85 13.36 5.46
CA PRO A 113 9.22 12.91 5.24
C PRO A 113 9.90 13.71 4.12
N ASP A 114 11.24 13.73 4.11
CA ASP A 114 12.02 14.34 3.02
C ASP A 114 11.73 13.68 1.66
N LEU A 115 11.52 12.34 1.68
CA LEU A 115 11.18 11.56 0.50
C LEU A 115 10.04 10.57 0.83
N TYR A 116 9.14 10.38 -0.12
CA TYR A 116 8.19 9.28 -0.05
C TYR A 116 8.00 8.60 -1.40
N PHE A 117 7.70 7.32 -1.34
CA PHE A 117 7.36 6.49 -2.48
C PHE A 117 6.08 5.74 -2.18
N MET A 118 5.12 5.78 -3.10
CA MET A 118 3.92 4.95 -3.05
C MET A 118 3.81 4.18 -4.36
N GLU A 119 4.10 2.89 -4.31
CA GLU A 119 4.18 2.02 -5.48
C GLU A 119 2.86 1.29 -5.71
N ASN A 120 2.43 1.21 -6.97
CA ASN A 120 1.30 0.37 -7.37
C ASN A 120 1.32 0.09 -8.88
N PRO A 121 0.79 -1.06 -9.35
CA PRO A 121 0.75 -1.36 -10.77
C PRO A 121 -0.02 -0.32 -11.60
N LYS A 122 0.59 0.16 -12.68
CA LYS A 122 0.05 1.16 -13.60
C LYS A 122 -1.35 0.83 -14.14
N THR A 123 -1.63 -0.47 -14.34
CA THR A 123 -2.88 -0.94 -14.98
C THR A 123 -4.09 -0.93 -14.04
N GLY A 124 -3.89 -0.71 -12.74
CA GLY A 124 -4.95 -0.64 -11.76
C GLY A 124 -5.69 0.70 -11.75
N LYS A 125 -6.82 0.74 -11.04
CA LYS A 125 -7.64 1.95 -10.86
C LYS A 125 -7.15 2.85 -9.71
N MET A 126 -6.14 2.47 -8.93
CA MET A 126 -5.69 3.27 -7.77
C MET A 126 -5.31 4.69 -8.17
N LYS A 127 -4.71 4.88 -9.34
CA LYS A 127 -4.36 6.18 -9.91
C LYS A 127 -5.52 7.18 -10.03
N ASP A 128 -6.76 6.66 -10.13
CA ASP A 128 -7.97 7.50 -10.24
C ASP A 128 -8.36 8.08 -8.87
N PHE A 129 -7.78 7.59 -7.79
CA PHE A 129 -8.07 7.97 -6.40
C PHE A 129 -6.91 8.65 -5.69
N VAL A 130 -5.68 8.58 -6.22
CA VAL A 130 -4.52 9.25 -5.60
C VAL A 130 -4.70 10.75 -5.64
N THR A 131 -4.40 11.43 -4.53
CA THR A 131 -4.51 12.89 -4.44
C THR A 131 -3.25 13.64 -4.84
N ARG A 132 -2.14 12.90 -5.00
CA ARG A 132 -0.82 13.45 -5.32
C ARG A 132 -0.42 13.16 -6.76
N PRO A 133 0.45 13.96 -7.38
CA PRO A 133 1.05 13.64 -8.67
C PRO A 133 1.76 12.29 -8.62
N PHE A 134 1.68 11.52 -9.70
CA PHE A 134 2.38 10.24 -9.85
C PHE A 134 3.10 10.18 -11.20
N TYR A 135 4.07 9.28 -11.28
CA TYR A 135 4.88 9.05 -12.46
C TYR A 135 4.84 7.57 -12.83
N ASP A 136 4.80 7.28 -14.13
CA ASP A 136 5.01 5.94 -14.63
C ASP A 136 6.50 5.60 -14.55
N VAL A 137 6.83 4.49 -13.91
CA VAL A 137 8.20 3.97 -13.79
C VAL A 137 8.27 2.64 -14.53
N ASP A 138 9.22 2.53 -15.46
CA ASP A 138 9.54 1.28 -16.14
C ASP A 138 10.74 0.64 -15.47
N TYR A 139 10.53 -0.47 -14.77
CA TYR A 139 11.59 -1.18 -14.07
C TYR A 139 12.69 -1.71 -15.01
N CYS A 140 12.38 -2.01 -16.29
CA CYS A 140 13.37 -2.41 -17.26
C CYS A 140 14.45 -1.34 -17.47
N ALA A 141 14.14 -0.06 -17.26
CA ALA A 141 15.11 1.03 -17.34
C ALA A 141 16.16 0.98 -16.20
N TYR A 142 15.91 0.20 -15.15
CA TYR A 142 16.78 0.03 -13.98
C TYR A 142 17.45 -1.35 -13.92
N GLY A 143 17.36 -2.15 -14.98
CA GLY A 143 18.04 -3.44 -15.09
C GLY A 143 17.29 -4.62 -14.46
N PHE A 144 15.97 -4.51 -14.28
CA PHE A 144 15.08 -5.57 -13.80
C PHE A 144 14.28 -6.22 -14.93
#